data_6f70eb9900b7a25cfa5023444bc03d00
#
_entry.id   6f70eb9900b7a25cfa5023444bc03d00
#
_cell.length_a   1.000
_cell.length_b   1.000
_cell.length_c   1.000
_cell.angle_alpha   90.00
_cell.angle_beta   90.00
_cell.angle_gamma   90.00
#
_symmetry.space_group_name_H-M   'P 1'
#
loop_
_entity.id
_entity.type
_entity.pdbx_description
1 polymer ?
#
loop_
_entity_poly.entity_id
_entity_poly.type
_entity_poly.pdbx_seq_one_letter_code
_entity_poly.pdbx_strand_id
1 'polypeptide(L)'
;MFDAFREEITAIPGVLDVLDTLKAKNIPFCVASQGPVRKMKITLGATGIWPRVEGHIYSADMVERPKPAPDLFLHAARSEGFEPAYCVVVEDSATGIRAACAAGTRLVGLAPPGDIALRDAGGHMVINRMSELTNYLD
;
A
#
# COMPACT_ATOMS: atom_id res chain seq x y z
N MET A 1 1.63 2.24 4.55
CA MET A 1 1.63 0.85 4.05
C MET A 1 1.07 0.84 2.64
N PHE A 2 1.84 0.31 1.69
CA PHE A 2 1.43 0.28 0.30
C PHE A 2 1.06 -1.11 -0.14
N ASP A 3 -0.08 -1.24 -0.80
CA ASP A 3 -0.37 -2.40 -1.60
C ASP A 3 -1.04 -1.95 -2.89
N ALA A 4 -0.27 -1.25 -3.67
CA ALA A 4 -0.70 -0.83 -4.99
C ALA A 4 0.07 -1.57 -6.07
N PHE A 5 0.90 -2.55 -5.70
CA PHE A 5 1.91 -3.05 -6.63
C PHE A 5 1.46 -4.30 -7.34
N ARG A 6 0.68 -4.09 -8.37
CA ARG A 6 0.46 -5.04 -9.44
C ARG A 6 1.47 -4.74 -10.53
N GLU A 7 1.53 -5.58 -11.54
CA GLU A 7 2.47 -5.41 -12.65
C GLU A 7 2.33 -4.07 -13.35
N GLU A 8 1.11 -3.60 -13.52
CA GLU A 8 0.83 -2.31 -14.16
C GLU A 8 1.20 -1.11 -13.30
N ILE A 9 1.44 -1.31 -12.02
CA ILE A 9 1.72 -0.23 -11.07
C ILE A 9 3.18 0.20 -11.08
N THR A 10 4.03 -0.53 -11.77
CA THR A 10 5.41 -0.08 -11.98
C THR A 10 5.49 1.30 -12.62
N ALA A 11 4.39 1.75 -13.21
CA ALA A 11 4.29 3.05 -13.88
C ALA A 11 3.62 4.14 -13.04
N ILE A 12 3.33 3.93 -11.75
CA ILE A 12 2.71 4.99 -10.95
C ILE A 12 3.70 6.15 -10.76
N PRO A 13 3.39 7.33 -11.33
CA PRO A 13 4.28 8.48 -11.17
C PRO A 13 4.34 8.94 -9.72
N GLY A 14 5.53 9.34 -9.29
CA GLY A 14 5.71 9.96 -7.98
C GLY A 14 5.91 9.01 -6.82
N VAL A 15 5.84 7.69 -7.02
CA VAL A 15 6.02 6.72 -5.93
C VAL A 15 7.40 6.85 -5.29
N LEU A 16 8.46 6.93 -6.08
CA LEU A 16 9.82 7.05 -5.55
C LEU A 16 10.00 8.31 -4.71
N ASP A 17 9.48 9.43 -5.18
CA ASP A 17 9.56 10.69 -4.46
C ASP A 17 8.79 10.63 -3.13
N VAL A 18 7.64 9.96 -3.12
CA VAL A 18 6.87 9.77 -1.89
C VAL A 18 7.64 8.91 -0.90
N LEU A 19 8.24 7.81 -1.35
CA LEU A 19 9.02 6.93 -0.48
C LEU A 19 10.23 7.68 0.10
N ASP A 20 10.92 8.47 -0.69
CA ASP A 20 12.05 9.26 -0.22
C ASP A 20 11.60 10.33 0.79
N THR A 21 10.44 10.94 0.57
CA THR A 21 9.86 11.90 1.52
C THR A 21 9.49 11.22 2.85
N LEU A 22 8.89 10.05 2.80
CA LEU A 22 8.57 9.29 4.01
C LEU A 22 9.82 8.96 4.80
N LYS A 23 10.88 8.53 4.10
CA LYS A 23 12.15 8.23 4.75
C LYS A 23 12.75 9.47 5.40
N ALA A 24 12.71 10.61 4.72
CA ALA A 24 13.22 11.87 5.25
C ALA A 24 12.45 12.31 6.50
N LYS A 25 11.17 12.00 6.59
CA LYS A 25 10.32 12.30 7.75
C LYS A 25 10.36 11.21 8.83
N ASN A 26 11.17 10.17 8.65
CA ASN A 26 11.25 9.02 9.55
C ASN A 26 9.91 8.29 9.72
N ILE A 27 9.12 8.23 8.65
CA ILE A 27 7.87 7.48 8.64
C ILE A 27 8.13 6.10 8.03
N PRO A 28 8.00 5.02 8.81
CA PRO A 28 8.20 3.67 8.28
C PRO A 28 7.14 3.30 7.23
N PHE A 29 7.57 2.53 6.25
CA PHE A 29 6.64 2.04 5.22
C PHE A 29 7.02 0.63 4.78
N CYS A 30 6.05 -0.07 4.22
CA CYS A 30 6.24 -1.40 3.68
C CYS A 30 5.33 -1.61 2.47
N VAL A 31 5.54 -2.71 1.77
CA VAL A 31 4.70 -3.12 0.66
C VAL A 31 3.97 -4.40 1.04
N ALA A 32 2.66 -4.42 0.82
CA ALA A 32 1.83 -5.59 1.05
C ALA A 32 1.06 -5.90 -0.24
N SER A 33 1.34 -7.04 -0.85
CA SER A 33 0.82 -7.39 -2.17
C SER A 33 0.29 -8.81 -2.23
N GLN A 34 -0.67 -9.05 -3.12
CA GLN A 34 -1.20 -10.38 -3.42
C GLN A 34 -0.16 -11.27 -4.09
N GLY A 35 0.81 -10.70 -4.78
CA GLY A 35 1.80 -11.46 -5.54
C GLY A 35 2.89 -12.07 -4.68
N PRO A 36 3.57 -13.12 -5.17
CA PRO A 36 4.69 -13.72 -4.46
C PRO A 36 5.88 -12.77 -4.40
N VAL A 37 6.72 -12.95 -3.36
CA VAL A 37 7.88 -12.08 -3.12
C VAL A 37 8.81 -12.05 -4.33
N ARG A 38 9.06 -13.18 -4.95
CA ARG A 38 9.94 -13.25 -6.12
C ARG A 38 9.47 -12.36 -7.27
N LYS A 39 8.14 -12.30 -7.48
CA LYS A 39 7.54 -11.46 -8.52
C LYS A 39 7.64 -9.98 -8.15
N MET A 40 7.39 -9.65 -6.88
CA MET A 40 7.57 -8.30 -6.37
C MET A 40 9.01 -7.83 -6.54
N LYS A 41 9.99 -8.69 -6.27
CA LYS A 41 11.39 -8.34 -6.43
C LYS A 41 11.71 -7.91 -7.86
N ILE A 42 11.20 -8.64 -8.84
CA ILE A 42 11.39 -8.32 -10.25
C ILE A 42 10.70 -7.00 -10.60
N THR A 43 9.43 -6.88 -10.23
CA THR A 43 8.61 -5.72 -10.58
C THR A 43 9.13 -4.44 -9.91
N LEU A 44 9.39 -4.50 -8.62
CA LEU A 44 9.86 -3.35 -7.86
C LEU A 44 11.33 -3.04 -8.16
N GLY A 45 12.10 -4.05 -8.53
CA GLY A 45 13.49 -3.85 -8.96
C GLY A 45 13.57 -3.05 -10.25
N ALA A 46 12.68 -3.32 -11.19
CA ALA A 46 12.65 -2.60 -12.47
C ALA A 46 12.34 -1.11 -12.33
N THR A 47 11.66 -0.73 -11.24
CA THR A 47 11.26 0.67 -11.01
C THR A 47 12.13 1.40 -9.99
N GLY A 48 13.14 0.74 -9.42
CA GLY A 48 13.97 1.32 -8.37
C GLY A 48 13.33 1.34 -6.99
N ILE A 49 12.16 0.75 -6.83
CA ILE A 49 11.46 0.71 -5.53
C ILE A 49 12.08 -0.33 -4.60
N TRP A 50 12.56 -1.45 -5.15
CA TRP A 50 13.05 -2.58 -4.35
C TRP A 50 14.07 -2.20 -3.27
N PRO A 51 15.14 -1.43 -3.58
CA PRO A 51 16.11 -1.09 -2.54
C PRO A 51 15.52 -0.32 -1.37
N ARG A 52 14.40 0.37 -1.59
CA ARG A 52 13.74 1.18 -0.56
C ARG A 52 12.86 0.37 0.36
N VAL A 53 12.43 -0.80 -0.07
CA VAL A 53 11.46 -1.64 0.65
C VAL A 53 11.98 -3.03 0.98
N GLU A 54 13.20 -3.35 0.61
CA GLU A 54 13.81 -4.65 0.90
C GLU A 54 13.78 -4.91 2.40
N GLY A 55 13.32 -6.10 2.80
CA GLY A 55 13.12 -6.43 4.21
C GLY A 55 11.76 -6.00 4.76
N HIS A 56 10.99 -5.24 3.99
CA HIS A 56 9.67 -4.75 4.38
C HIS A 56 8.62 -5.11 3.34
N ILE A 57 8.66 -6.36 2.88
CA ILE A 57 7.78 -6.90 1.84
C ILE A 57 6.91 -7.98 2.46
N TYR A 58 5.61 -7.87 2.24
CA TYR A 58 4.63 -8.83 2.73
C TYR A 58 3.77 -9.32 1.56
N SER A 59 3.62 -10.64 1.48
CA SER A 59 2.91 -11.31 0.38
C SER A 59 1.69 -12.06 0.92
N ALA A 60 0.66 -12.18 0.10
CA ALA A 60 -0.50 -13.00 0.41
C ALA A 60 -0.12 -14.47 0.70
N ASP A 61 1.02 -14.94 0.18
CA ASP A 61 1.52 -16.28 0.46
C ASP A 61 1.91 -16.47 1.93
N MET A 62 2.09 -15.39 2.68
CA MET A 62 2.48 -15.43 4.09
C MET A 62 1.29 -15.53 5.05
N VAL A 63 0.07 -15.42 4.54
CA VAL A 63 -1.15 -15.40 5.34
C VAL A 63 -2.14 -16.44 4.83
N GLU A 64 -3.10 -16.77 5.69
CA GLU A 64 -4.08 -17.81 5.36
C GLU A 64 -5.10 -17.34 4.32
N ARG A 65 -5.56 -16.10 4.43
CA ARG A 65 -6.59 -15.57 3.54
C ARG A 65 -6.11 -14.32 2.82
N PRO A 66 -6.23 -14.28 1.48
CA PRO A 66 -5.88 -13.09 0.72
C PRO A 66 -6.93 -11.99 0.85
N LYS A 67 -6.64 -10.81 0.31
CA LYS A 67 -7.63 -9.74 0.21
C LYS A 67 -8.89 -10.24 -0.50
N PRO A 68 -10.08 -9.85 -0.10
CA PRO A 68 -10.42 -8.75 0.81
C PRO A 68 -10.35 -9.06 2.30
N ALA A 69 -9.84 -10.24 2.71
CA ALA A 69 -9.63 -10.52 4.12
C ALA A 69 -8.56 -9.59 4.69
N PRO A 70 -8.61 -9.27 5.98
CA PRO A 70 -7.67 -8.34 6.59
C PRO A 70 -6.29 -8.94 6.90
N ASP A 71 -6.12 -10.23 6.69
CA ASP A 71 -4.97 -10.99 7.18
C ASP A 71 -3.63 -10.38 6.75
N LEU A 72 -3.51 -9.98 5.49
CA LEU A 72 -2.25 -9.46 4.97
C LEU A 72 -1.87 -8.14 5.64
N PHE A 73 -2.79 -7.21 5.78
CA PHE A 73 -2.50 -5.93 6.41
C PHE A 73 -2.25 -6.07 7.90
N LEU A 74 -2.98 -6.99 8.58
CA LEU A 74 -2.71 -7.29 9.98
C LEU A 74 -1.33 -7.88 10.17
N HIS A 75 -0.94 -8.82 9.31
CA HIS A 75 0.39 -9.42 9.34
C HIS A 75 1.48 -8.37 9.13
N ALA A 76 1.31 -7.51 8.13
CA ALA A 76 2.28 -6.48 7.82
C ALA A 76 2.42 -5.48 8.99
N ALA A 77 1.32 -5.01 9.54
CA ALA A 77 1.35 -4.07 10.66
C ALA A 77 2.06 -4.67 11.88
N ARG A 78 1.72 -5.90 12.24
CA ARG A 78 2.33 -6.58 13.38
C ARG A 78 3.82 -6.81 13.17
N SER A 79 4.19 -7.22 11.96
CA SER A 79 5.59 -7.50 11.63
C SER A 79 6.44 -6.23 11.68
N GLU A 80 5.85 -5.09 11.33
CA GLU A 80 6.53 -3.79 11.42
C GLU A 80 6.47 -3.19 12.82
N GLY A 81 5.73 -3.79 13.74
CA GLY A 81 5.65 -3.34 15.12
C GLY A 81 4.61 -2.26 15.41
N PHE A 82 3.58 -2.16 14.57
CA PHE A 82 2.56 -1.12 14.71
C PHE A 82 1.17 -1.71 14.90
N GLU A 83 0.34 -1.01 15.68
CA GLU A 83 -1.08 -1.32 15.75
C GLU A 83 -1.76 -0.91 14.43
N PRO A 84 -2.69 -1.70 13.89
CA PRO A 84 -3.36 -1.35 12.65
C PRO A 84 -4.00 0.03 12.64
N ALA A 85 -4.56 0.46 13.77
CA ALA A 85 -5.20 1.78 13.87
C ALA A 85 -4.25 2.95 13.61
N TYR A 86 -2.95 2.74 13.76
CA TYR A 86 -1.93 3.76 13.51
C TYR A 86 -1.28 3.63 12.13
N CYS A 87 -1.73 2.68 11.33
CA CYS A 87 -1.21 2.48 9.98
C CYS A 87 -2.11 3.14 8.96
N VAL A 88 -1.49 3.66 7.91
CA VAL A 88 -2.21 4.17 6.73
C VAL A 88 -1.95 3.22 5.58
N VAL A 89 -3.02 2.70 4.99
CA VAL A 89 -2.93 1.88 3.79
C VAL A 89 -3.24 2.77 2.57
N VAL A 90 -2.38 2.72 1.58
CA VAL A 90 -2.63 3.34 0.28
C VAL A 90 -2.97 2.22 -0.68
N GLU A 91 -4.15 2.29 -1.30
CA GLU A 91 -4.67 1.18 -2.09
C GLU A 91 -5.37 1.68 -3.35
N ASP A 92 -5.18 0.96 -4.45
CA ASP A 92 -5.75 1.31 -5.75
C ASP A 92 -6.89 0.38 -6.20
N SER A 93 -7.25 -0.60 -5.39
CA SER A 93 -8.30 -1.55 -5.73
C SER A 93 -9.39 -1.61 -4.67
N ALA A 94 -10.62 -1.91 -5.12
CA ALA A 94 -11.73 -2.10 -4.21
C ALA A 94 -11.49 -3.25 -3.23
N THR A 95 -10.87 -4.32 -3.70
CA THR A 95 -10.54 -5.49 -2.88
C THR A 95 -9.57 -5.11 -1.76
N GLY A 96 -8.52 -4.35 -2.09
CA GLY A 96 -7.55 -3.89 -1.11
C GLY A 96 -8.14 -2.88 -0.12
N ILE A 97 -9.03 -2.03 -0.58
CA ILE A 97 -9.74 -1.09 0.28
C ILE A 97 -10.59 -1.82 1.31
N ARG A 98 -11.31 -2.86 0.90
CA ARG A 98 -12.10 -3.68 1.83
C ARG A 98 -11.22 -4.36 2.86
N ALA A 99 -10.06 -4.87 2.43
CA ALA A 99 -9.11 -5.50 3.35
C ALA A 99 -8.57 -4.51 4.38
N ALA A 100 -8.25 -3.30 3.96
CA ALA A 100 -7.77 -2.25 4.86
C ALA A 100 -8.84 -1.85 5.87
N CYS A 101 -10.07 -1.68 5.44
CA CYS A 101 -11.20 -1.38 6.34
C CYS A 101 -11.41 -2.50 7.35
N ALA A 102 -11.36 -3.75 6.89
CA ALA A 102 -11.53 -4.91 7.77
C ALA A 102 -10.37 -5.03 8.78
N ALA A 103 -9.18 -4.58 8.42
CA ALA A 103 -8.02 -4.59 9.31
C ALA A 103 -8.05 -3.46 10.35
N GLY A 104 -8.93 -2.48 10.18
CA GLY A 104 -9.02 -1.35 11.10
C GLY A 104 -7.94 -0.28 10.88
N THR A 105 -7.33 -0.25 9.70
CA THR A 105 -6.34 0.77 9.35
C THR A 105 -7.00 2.06 8.88
N ARG A 106 -6.22 3.14 8.85
CA ARG A 106 -6.58 4.31 8.08
C ARG A 106 -6.38 4.00 6.60
N LEU A 107 -7.09 4.70 5.74
CA LEU A 107 -7.13 4.34 4.34
C LEU A 107 -7.09 5.57 3.44
N VAL A 108 -6.24 5.50 2.42
CA VAL A 108 -6.21 6.45 1.33
C VAL A 108 -6.34 5.67 0.04
N GLY A 109 -7.38 5.93 -0.73
CA GLY A 109 -7.57 5.34 -2.04
C GLY A 109 -6.80 6.13 -3.09
N LEU A 110 -6.07 5.43 -3.96
CA LEU A 110 -5.39 6.03 -5.09
C LEU A 110 -6.16 5.66 -6.36
N ALA A 111 -6.70 6.66 -7.04
CA ALA A 111 -7.55 6.43 -8.19
C ALA A 111 -7.41 7.53 -9.22
N PRO A 112 -7.63 7.22 -10.51
CA PRO A 112 -7.77 8.27 -11.51
C PRO A 112 -8.92 9.21 -11.17
N PRO A 113 -8.86 10.47 -11.59
CA PRO A 113 -9.97 11.40 -11.38
C PRO A 113 -11.29 10.83 -11.92
N GLY A 114 -12.34 10.91 -11.10
CA GLY A 114 -13.67 10.44 -11.49
C GLY A 114 -13.95 8.97 -11.23
N ASP A 115 -13.03 8.22 -10.64
CA ASP A 115 -13.27 6.82 -10.31
C ASP A 115 -14.19 6.71 -9.08
N ILE A 116 -15.46 6.52 -9.35
CA ILE A 116 -16.49 6.42 -8.32
C ILE A 116 -16.46 5.06 -7.63
N ALA A 117 -16.10 4.01 -8.35
CA ALA A 117 -16.12 2.65 -7.81
C ALA A 117 -15.16 2.49 -6.64
N LEU A 118 -14.00 3.12 -6.69
CA LEU A 118 -13.04 3.07 -5.61
C LEU A 118 -13.56 3.77 -4.36
N ARG A 119 -14.22 4.90 -4.55
CA ARG A 119 -14.82 5.65 -3.45
C ARG A 119 -15.93 4.84 -2.78
N ASP A 120 -16.75 4.17 -3.57
CA ASP A 120 -17.87 3.36 -3.08
C ASP A 120 -17.40 2.12 -2.32
N ALA A 121 -16.16 1.71 -2.50
CA ALA A 121 -15.60 0.56 -1.78
C ALA A 121 -15.25 0.89 -0.31
N GLY A 122 -15.46 2.12 0.15
CA GLY A 122 -15.26 2.51 1.53
C GLY A 122 -14.00 3.32 1.80
N GLY A 123 -13.37 3.85 0.75
CA GLY A 123 -12.25 4.75 0.91
C GLY A 123 -12.68 6.07 1.54
N HIS A 124 -12.10 6.40 2.69
CA HIS A 124 -12.42 7.64 3.38
C HIS A 124 -11.81 8.86 2.69
N MET A 125 -10.73 8.66 1.99
CA MET A 125 -10.01 9.71 1.29
C MET A 125 -9.49 9.13 -0.02
N VAL A 126 -9.68 9.87 -1.10
CA VAL A 126 -9.22 9.44 -2.42
C VAL A 126 -8.28 10.50 -2.95
N ILE A 127 -7.08 10.07 -3.32
CA ILE A 127 -6.12 10.91 -4.03
C ILE A 127 -5.99 10.45 -5.48
N ASN A 128 -5.65 11.36 -6.35
CA ASN A 128 -5.50 11.08 -7.78
C ASN A 128 -4.03 10.89 -8.18
N ARG A 129 -3.11 11.33 -7.34
CA ARG A 129 -1.66 11.24 -7.57
C ARG A 129 -0.96 10.91 -6.26
N MET A 130 0.09 10.11 -6.33
CA MET A 130 0.88 9.77 -5.15
C MET A 130 1.44 11.01 -4.44
N SER A 131 1.79 12.06 -5.19
CA SER A 131 2.32 13.28 -4.57
C SER A 131 1.35 13.94 -3.59
N GLU A 132 0.06 13.71 -3.73
CA GLU A 132 -0.95 14.25 -2.80
C GLU A 132 -0.89 13.58 -1.42
N LEU A 133 -0.30 12.39 -1.34
CA LEU A 133 -0.23 11.64 -0.09
C LEU A 133 0.52 12.40 0.99
N THR A 134 1.58 13.12 0.63
CA THR A 134 2.39 13.84 1.59
C THR A 134 1.63 14.95 2.32
N ASN A 135 0.54 15.42 1.76
CA ASN A 135 -0.32 16.42 2.40
C ASN A 135 -1.07 15.88 3.60
N TYR A 136 -1.15 14.55 3.75
CA TYR A 136 -1.95 13.89 4.78
C TYR A 136 -1.11 13.16 5.82
N LEU A 137 0.20 13.25 5.74
CA LEU A 137 1.12 12.47 6.58
C LEU A 137 1.81 13.30 7.68
N ASP A 138 1.47 14.54 7.80
CA ASP A 138 2.06 15.42 8.83
C ASP A 138 1.30 15.36 10.14
#